data_ad3f76c25400745e31f0805ea6ee6cd7
#
_entry.id   ad3f76c25400745e31f0805ea6ee6cd7
#
_cell.length_a   1.000
_cell.length_b   1.000
_cell.length_c   1.000
_cell.angle_alpha   90.00
_cell.angle_beta   90.00
_cell.angle_gamma   90.00
#
_symmetry.space_group_name_H-M   'P 1'
#
loop_
_entity.id
_entity.type
_entity.pdbx_description
1 polymer ?
#
loop_
_entity_poly.entity_id
_entity_poly.type
_entity_poly.pdbx_seq_one_letter_code
_entity_poly.pdbx_strand_id
1 'polypeptide(L)'
;MFESIPAAPADPILGLADLYKNDLRPNKINLGIGVYKDETGHTPVMISVKKAEQQLVETETSKNYLSIEGNSAYAQASQRLLFGTGNPILATQCLFTAQTPGGTGALRVAADFLAQHTSAKRVWVSNPSWPNHHNIFAASGLEVATYNYYQPETHSLDFSAMLDSLESAEAGDVVLLHGCCHNPTGIDPTLEQWQQLSELLLRKALLPLFDFAYQGLGQGLDEDAQGLRLFAQSHQEFIVCSSFSKNFGLYNERTGAFTLKTTTAQA
;
A
#
# COMPACT_ATOMS: atom_id res chain seq x y z
N MET A 1 3.21 21.35 -29.74
CA MET A 1 3.00 20.03 -29.10
C MET A 1 2.37 20.19 -27.72
N PHE A 2 2.92 21.02 -26.81
CA PHE A 2 2.36 21.16 -25.44
C PHE A 2 1.22 22.19 -25.33
N GLU A 3 1.03 23.04 -26.32
CA GLU A 3 0.00 24.09 -26.35
C GLU A 3 -1.45 23.55 -26.35
N SER A 4 -1.60 22.30 -26.81
CA SER A 4 -2.90 21.61 -26.82
C SER A 4 -3.21 20.85 -25.52
N ILE A 5 -2.28 20.84 -24.55
CA ILE A 5 -2.50 20.14 -23.28
C ILE A 5 -3.29 21.08 -22.36
N PRO A 6 -4.53 20.75 -21.98
CA PRO A 6 -5.27 21.57 -21.05
C PRO A 6 -4.58 21.56 -19.68
N ALA A 7 -4.69 22.68 -18.96
CA ALA A 7 -4.25 22.70 -17.56
C ALA A 7 -4.99 21.61 -16.76
N ALA A 8 -4.24 20.86 -15.99
CA ALA A 8 -4.86 19.90 -15.07
C ALA A 8 -5.81 20.63 -14.10
N PRO A 9 -6.93 20.03 -13.71
CA PRO A 9 -7.78 20.61 -12.68
C PRO A 9 -6.96 20.81 -11.40
N ALA A 10 -7.27 21.88 -10.66
CA ALA A 10 -6.61 22.14 -9.38
C ALA A 10 -6.72 20.90 -8.48
N ASP A 11 -5.60 20.53 -7.86
CA ASP A 11 -5.60 19.42 -6.91
C ASP A 11 -6.55 19.75 -5.74
N PRO A 12 -7.59 18.96 -5.49
CA PRO A 12 -8.58 19.26 -4.46
C PRO A 12 -7.99 19.30 -3.04
N ILE A 13 -6.85 18.64 -2.81
CA ILE A 13 -6.19 18.58 -1.50
C ILE A 13 -5.28 19.80 -1.32
N LEU A 14 -4.47 20.14 -2.32
CA LEU A 14 -3.56 21.30 -2.25
C LEU A 14 -4.32 22.61 -2.21
N GLY A 15 -5.45 22.70 -2.92
CA GLY A 15 -6.35 23.87 -2.84
C GLY A 15 -6.93 24.11 -1.45
N LEU A 16 -7.18 23.03 -0.67
CA LEU A 16 -7.61 23.15 0.72
C LEU A 16 -6.52 23.72 1.65
N ALA A 17 -5.25 23.48 1.36
CA ALA A 17 -4.15 24.05 2.13
C ALA A 17 -4.10 25.59 2.02
N ASP A 18 -4.34 26.13 0.83
CA ASP A 18 -4.40 27.58 0.61
C ASP A 18 -5.65 28.19 1.27
N LEU A 19 -6.81 27.53 1.17
CA LEU A 19 -8.02 27.94 1.86
C LEU A 19 -7.80 27.98 3.38
N TYR A 20 -7.20 26.93 3.95
CA TYR A 20 -6.88 26.89 5.38
C TYR A 20 -5.92 28.01 5.78
N LYS A 21 -4.88 28.28 5.00
CA LYS A 21 -3.90 29.34 5.28
C LYS A 21 -4.56 30.73 5.29
N ASN A 22 -5.49 30.97 4.36
CA ASN A 22 -6.17 32.26 4.20
C ASN A 22 -7.36 32.43 5.15
N ASP A 23 -7.83 31.40 5.83
CA ASP A 23 -8.89 31.48 6.82
C ASP A 23 -8.36 32.13 8.10
N LEU A 24 -8.90 33.26 8.50
CA LEU A 24 -8.49 34.04 9.66
C LEU A 24 -9.12 33.58 10.99
N ARG A 25 -9.99 32.58 10.97
CA ARG A 25 -10.64 32.06 12.19
C ARG A 25 -9.62 31.40 13.11
N PRO A 26 -9.61 31.72 14.43
CA PRO A 26 -8.65 31.16 15.36
C PRO A 26 -8.87 29.66 15.63
N ASN A 27 -10.12 29.21 15.58
CA ASN A 27 -10.53 27.83 15.88
C ASN A 27 -10.67 27.04 14.57
N LYS A 28 -9.55 26.75 13.90
CA LYS A 28 -9.53 25.96 12.68
C LYS A 28 -8.59 24.77 12.80
N ILE A 29 -8.98 23.63 12.23
CA ILE A 29 -8.21 22.40 12.21
C ILE A 29 -7.89 22.05 10.76
N ASN A 30 -6.63 21.80 10.44
CA ASN A 30 -6.20 21.41 9.11
C ASN A 30 -6.33 19.88 8.96
N LEU A 31 -7.31 19.43 8.20
CA LEU A 31 -7.53 18.03 7.84
C LEU A 31 -7.25 17.77 6.35
N GLY A 32 -6.62 18.72 5.65
CA GLY A 32 -6.39 18.64 4.20
C GLY A 32 -5.33 17.62 3.80
N ILE A 33 -4.29 17.42 4.63
CA ILE A 33 -3.22 16.47 4.35
C ILE A 33 -3.09 15.51 5.53
N GLY A 34 -3.17 14.20 5.24
CA GLY A 34 -3.06 13.13 6.23
C GLY A 34 -1.61 12.88 6.65
N VAL A 35 -1.08 13.72 7.53
CA VAL A 35 0.22 13.55 8.20
C VAL A 35 0.00 13.55 9.71
N TYR A 36 0.80 12.76 10.43
CA TYR A 36 0.80 12.83 11.89
C TYR A 36 1.26 14.22 12.34
N LYS A 37 0.55 14.76 13.32
CA LYS A 37 0.92 16.02 14.00
C LYS A 37 0.87 15.81 15.52
N ASP A 38 1.87 16.32 16.20
CA ASP A 38 1.89 16.40 17.65
C ASP A 38 0.93 17.48 18.18
N GLU A 39 0.86 17.64 19.50
CA GLU A 39 0.00 18.63 20.17
C GLU A 39 0.32 20.07 19.78
N THR A 40 1.54 20.33 19.30
CA THR A 40 1.99 21.65 18.82
C THR A 40 1.74 21.87 17.32
N GLY A 41 1.19 20.87 16.62
CA GLY A 41 0.90 20.92 15.19
C GLY A 41 2.10 20.61 14.29
N HIS A 42 3.22 20.16 14.84
CA HIS A 42 4.39 19.75 14.07
C HIS A 42 4.36 18.26 13.72
N THR A 43 5.03 17.90 12.64
CA THR A 43 5.32 16.52 12.26
C THR A 43 6.73 16.18 12.72
N PRO A 44 6.90 15.51 13.88
CA PRO A 44 8.23 15.26 14.44
C PRO A 44 8.96 14.18 13.65
N VAL A 45 10.28 14.28 13.59
CA VAL A 45 11.13 13.19 13.11
C VAL A 45 11.32 12.18 14.23
N MET A 46 11.06 10.91 13.97
CA MET A 46 11.21 9.84 14.96
C MET A 46 12.66 9.71 15.44
N ILE A 47 12.85 9.41 16.73
CA ILE A 47 14.19 9.22 17.32
C ILE A 47 14.96 8.08 16.61
N SER A 48 14.26 7.02 16.20
CA SER A 48 14.86 5.92 15.44
C SER A 48 15.39 6.38 14.08
N VAL A 49 14.67 7.28 13.39
CA VAL A 49 15.11 7.86 12.13
C VAL A 49 16.35 8.72 12.34
N LYS A 50 16.35 9.60 13.37
CA LYS A 50 17.54 10.42 13.69
C LYS A 50 18.78 9.59 14.01
N LYS A 51 18.61 8.48 14.73
CA LYS A 51 19.72 7.54 14.99
C LYS A 51 20.23 6.86 13.73
N ALA A 52 19.33 6.47 12.83
CA ALA A 52 19.71 5.87 11.55
C ALA A 52 20.44 6.87 10.64
N GLU A 53 19.95 8.12 10.54
CA GLU A 53 20.62 9.21 9.83
C GLU A 53 22.06 9.42 10.35
N GLN A 54 22.21 9.52 11.67
CA GLN A 54 23.53 9.70 12.28
C GLN A 54 24.47 8.52 11.98
N GLN A 55 23.96 7.28 12.07
CA GLN A 55 24.73 6.10 11.73
C GLN A 55 25.15 6.10 10.27
N LEU A 56 24.27 6.49 9.33
CA LEU A 56 24.60 6.60 7.91
C LEU A 56 25.71 7.63 7.67
N VAL A 57 25.62 8.81 8.32
CA VAL A 57 26.68 9.84 8.21
C VAL A 57 28.04 9.31 8.69
N GLU A 58 28.07 8.49 9.74
CA GLU A 58 29.31 7.97 10.30
C GLU A 58 29.89 6.77 9.55
N THR A 59 29.04 5.93 8.96
CA THR A 59 29.47 4.63 8.42
C THR A 59 29.42 4.52 6.91
N GLU A 60 28.68 5.39 6.22
CA GLU A 60 28.55 5.31 4.77
C GLU A 60 29.82 5.80 4.08
N THR A 61 30.43 4.93 3.30
CA THR A 61 31.71 5.19 2.62
C THR A 61 31.58 5.36 1.11
N SER A 62 30.37 5.13 0.54
CA SER A 62 30.16 5.17 -0.90
C SER A 62 28.74 5.60 -1.26
N LYS A 63 28.60 6.32 -2.36
CA LYS A 63 27.34 6.66 -3.04
C LYS A 63 27.26 6.00 -4.43
N ASN A 64 27.90 4.85 -4.61
CA ASN A 64 27.82 4.12 -5.87
C ASN A 64 26.39 3.69 -6.20
N TYR A 65 26.15 3.44 -7.49
CA TYR A 65 24.86 2.89 -7.93
C TYR A 65 24.56 1.58 -7.21
N LEU A 66 23.30 1.42 -6.85
CA LEU A 66 22.73 0.15 -6.38
C LEU A 66 22.34 -0.70 -7.59
N SER A 67 22.00 -1.96 -7.36
CA SER A 67 21.31 -2.80 -8.34
C SER A 67 19.95 -2.21 -8.72
N ILE A 68 19.32 -2.72 -9.78
CA ILE A 68 18.02 -2.23 -10.27
C ILE A 68 16.94 -2.34 -9.18
N GLU A 69 16.97 -3.41 -8.41
CA GLU A 69 16.04 -3.64 -7.30
C GLU A 69 16.33 -2.81 -6.03
N GLY A 70 17.49 -2.15 -5.98
CA GLY A 70 17.89 -1.35 -4.83
C GLY A 70 18.76 -2.09 -3.81
N ASN A 71 18.71 -1.70 -2.55
CA ASN A 71 19.55 -2.22 -1.48
C ASN A 71 19.00 -3.56 -0.94
N SER A 72 19.81 -4.63 -0.98
CA SER A 72 19.42 -5.97 -0.51
C SER A 72 19.11 -6.03 0.99
N ALA A 73 19.81 -5.26 1.83
CA ALA A 73 19.52 -5.19 3.25
C ALA A 73 18.17 -4.50 3.52
N TYR A 74 17.84 -3.48 2.72
CA TYR A 74 16.53 -2.84 2.74
C TYR A 74 15.42 -3.81 2.34
N ALA A 75 15.62 -4.58 1.26
CA ALA A 75 14.68 -5.60 0.82
C ALA A 75 14.39 -6.63 1.92
N GLN A 76 15.44 -7.17 2.55
CA GLN A 76 15.32 -8.11 3.67
C GLN A 76 14.64 -7.50 4.90
N ALA A 77 14.94 -6.23 5.23
CA ALA A 77 14.28 -5.53 6.34
C ALA A 77 12.77 -5.36 6.07
N SER A 78 12.41 -4.98 4.84
CA SER A 78 11.01 -4.86 4.41
C SER A 78 10.27 -6.20 4.49
N GLN A 79 10.90 -7.28 4.02
CA GLN A 79 10.32 -8.63 4.13
C GLN A 79 10.14 -9.07 5.58
N ARG A 80 11.12 -8.82 6.46
CA ARG A 80 11.00 -9.14 7.89
C ARG A 80 9.88 -8.34 8.57
N LEU A 81 9.69 -7.09 8.18
CA LEU A 81 8.60 -6.27 8.70
C LEU A 81 7.23 -6.83 8.30
N LEU A 82 7.06 -7.22 7.04
CA LEU A 82 5.81 -7.79 6.53
C LEU A 82 5.49 -9.15 7.14
N PHE A 83 6.45 -10.07 7.08
CA PHE A 83 6.17 -11.48 7.38
C PHE A 83 6.56 -11.90 8.81
N GLY A 84 7.28 -11.06 9.54
CA GLY A 84 7.82 -11.39 10.86
C GLY A 84 9.16 -12.12 10.79
N THR A 85 10.04 -11.82 11.75
CA THR A 85 11.34 -12.45 11.86
C THR A 85 11.16 -13.94 12.19
N GLY A 86 11.74 -14.83 11.39
CA GLY A 86 11.61 -16.29 11.57
C GLY A 86 10.47 -16.93 10.79
N ASN A 87 9.68 -16.20 10.03
CA ASN A 87 8.67 -16.79 9.16
C ASN A 87 9.36 -17.63 8.07
N PRO A 88 8.93 -18.91 7.85
CA PRO A 88 9.54 -19.81 6.85
C PRO A 88 9.59 -19.23 5.44
N ILE A 89 8.65 -18.36 5.07
CA ILE A 89 8.60 -17.72 3.74
C ILE A 89 9.90 -16.95 3.42
N LEU A 90 10.59 -16.40 4.43
CA LEU A 90 11.83 -15.65 4.26
C LEU A 90 13.00 -16.52 3.75
N ALA A 91 12.91 -17.84 3.94
CA ALA A 91 13.92 -18.80 3.51
C ALA A 91 13.64 -19.42 2.13
N THR A 92 12.47 -19.11 1.52
CA THR A 92 11.99 -19.83 0.32
C THR A 92 12.65 -19.38 -0.98
N GLN A 93 13.41 -18.30 -1.01
CA GLN A 93 13.89 -17.65 -2.25
C GLN A 93 12.77 -17.29 -3.26
N CYS A 94 11.50 -17.37 -2.84
CA CYS A 94 10.33 -17.04 -3.66
C CYS A 94 9.81 -15.63 -3.38
N LEU A 95 10.57 -14.83 -2.63
CA LEU A 95 10.27 -13.42 -2.38
C LEU A 95 11.26 -12.55 -3.13
N PHE A 96 10.74 -11.69 -3.96
CA PHE A 96 11.49 -10.61 -4.58
C PHE A 96 11.02 -9.26 -3.98
N THR A 97 11.94 -8.36 -3.65
CA THR A 97 11.57 -7.03 -3.15
C THR A 97 12.46 -5.99 -3.78
N ALA A 98 11.83 -4.99 -4.40
CA ALA A 98 12.48 -3.82 -4.97
C ALA A 98 12.15 -2.56 -4.17
N GLN A 99 13.16 -1.72 -3.99
CA GLN A 99 13.03 -0.39 -3.41
C GLN A 99 12.31 0.54 -4.40
N THR A 100 11.34 1.32 -3.91
CA THR A 100 10.53 2.21 -4.75
C THR A 100 10.41 3.61 -4.13
N PRO A 101 10.13 4.64 -4.94
CA PRO A 101 9.87 6.00 -4.44
C PRO A 101 8.48 6.09 -3.77
N GLY A 102 8.38 5.57 -2.54
CA GLY A 102 7.17 5.49 -1.75
C GLY A 102 6.19 4.41 -2.22
N GLY A 103 5.07 4.27 -1.50
CA GLY A 103 4.02 3.31 -1.85
C GLY A 103 3.37 3.58 -3.20
N THR A 104 3.23 4.84 -3.59
CA THR A 104 2.74 5.21 -4.93
C THR A 104 3.63 4.65 -6.03
N GLY A 105 4.96 4.73 -5.86
CA GLY A 105 5.93 4.11 -6.76
C GLY A 105 5.79 2.59 -6.81
N ALA A 106 5.58 1.94 -5.65
CA ALA A 106 5.36 0.51 -5.57
C ALA A 106 4.10 0.08 -6.33
N LEU A 107 2.99 0.79 -6.11
CA LEU A 107 1.72 0.55 -6.83
C LEU A 107 1.86 0.76 -8.35
N ARG A 108 2.61 1.79 -8.77
CA ARG A 108 2.86 2.02 -10.19
C ARG A 108 3.69 0.89 -10.80
N VAL A 109 4.75 0.45 -10.14
CA VAL A 109 5.55 -0.72 -10.58
C VAL A 109 4.68 -1.97 -10.66
N ALA A 110 3.84 -2.21 -9.65
CA ALA A 110 2.89 -3.33 -9.67
C ALA A 110 1.93 -3.24 -10.86
N ALA A 111 1.36 -2.06 -11.12
CA ALA A 111 0.41 -1.86 -12.22
C ALA A 111 1.06 -2.11 -13.59
N ASP A 112 2.27 -1.57 -13.82
CA ASP A 112 3.01 -1.78 -15.07
C ASP A 112 3.44 -3.24 -15.22
N PHE A 113 3.91 -3.87 -14.15
CA PHE A 113 4.27 -5.30 -14.14
C PHE A 113 3.07 -6.18 -14.50
N LEU A 114 1.92 -5.96 -13.87
CA LEU A 114 0.69 -6.71 -14.15
C LEU A 114 0.24 -6.55 -15.61
N ALA A 115 0.22 -5.31 -16.10
CA ALA A 115 -0.23 -5.00 -17.45
C ALA A 115 0.69 -5.56 -18.55
N GLN A 116 2.01 -5.63 -18.29
CA GLN A 116 3.00 -5.98 -19.33
C GLN A 116 3.44 -7.45 -19.27
N HIS A 117 3.41 -8.07 -18.09
CA HIS A 117 4.04 -9.37 -17.86
C HIS A 117 3.10 -10.46 -17.37
N THR A 118 1.80 -10.15 -17.19
CA THR A 118 0.80 -11.14 -16.79
C THR A 118 -0.40 -11.11 -17.73
N SER A 119 -1.33 -12.04 -17.54
CA SER A 119 -2.61 -12.05 -18.26
C SER A 119 -3.69 -11.19 -17.57
N ALA A 120 -3.36 -10.52 -16.48
CA ALA A 120 -4.30 -9.68 -15.76
C ALA A 120 -4.83 -8.54 -16.64
N LYS A 121 -6.15 -8.38 -16.66
CA LYS A 121 -6.82 -7.32 -17.43
C LYS A 121 -7.53 -6.33 -16.52
N ARG A 122 -7.90 -6.76 -15.32
CA ARG A 122 -8.75 -6.01 -14.40
C ARG A 122 -8.19 -6.03 -12.99
N VAL A 123 -8.30 -4.88 -12.32
CA VAL A 123 -8.03 -4.74 -10.88
C VAL A 123 -9.31 -4.32 -10.18
N TRP A 124 -9.67 -5.05 -9.14
CA TRP A 124 -10.79 -4.75 -8.26
C TRP A 124 -10.29 -3.91 -7.08
N VAL A 125 -10.88 -2.75 -6.87
CA VAL A 125 -10.59 -1.84 -5.75
C VAL A 125 -11.81 -1.66 -4.87
N SER A 126 -11.62 -1.41 -3.57
CA SER A 126 -12.74 -1.18 -2.66
C SER A 126 -13.52 0.10 -3.01
N ASN A 127 -14.80 0.11 -2.70
CA ASN A 127 -15.64 1.30 -2.76
C ASN A 127 -16.17 1.63 -1.36
N PRO A 128 -15.71 2.76 -0.74
CA PRO A 128 -14.71 3.71 -1.21
C PRO A 128 -13.26 3.16 -1.15
N SER A 129 -12.34 3.86 -1.81
CA SER A 129 -10.90 3.60 -1.74
C SER A 129 -10.11 4.91 -1.83
N TRP A 130 -8.79 4.83 -1.64
CA TRP A 130 -7.90 5.96 -1.92
C TRP A 130 -7.95 6.29 -3.42
N PRO A 131 -8.29 7.55 -3.80
CA PRO A 131 -8.56 7.90 -5.22
C PRO A 131 -7.42 7.55 -6.19
N ASN A 132 -6.17 7.57 -5.72
CA ASN A 132 -5.03 7.25 -6.56
C ASN A 132 -4.96 5.78 -6.98
N HIS A 133 -5.60 4.85 -6.29
CA HIS A 133 -5.67 3.47 -6.75
C HIS A 133 -6.26 3.39 -8.16
N HIS A 134 -7.42 4.01 -8.37
CA HIS A 134 -8.05 4.07 -9.69
C HIS A 134 -7.12 4.69 -10.74
N ASN A 135 -6.54 5.85 -10.42
CA ASN A 135 -5.70 6.59 -11.36
C ASN A 135 -4.45 5.82 -11.77
N ILE A 136 -3.79 5.14 -10.82
CA ILE A 136 -2.54 4.39 -11.06
C ILE A 136 -2.80 3.20 -11.99
N PHE A 137 -3.82 2.39 -11.69
CA PHE A 137 -4.11 1.19 -12.47
C PHE A 137 -4.71 1.52 -13.84
N ALA A 138 -5.62 2.49 -13.93
CA ALA A 138 -6.13 2.96 -15.21
C ALA A 138 -5.02 3.53 -16.11
N ALA A 139 -4.03 4.24 -15.55
CA ALA A 139 -2.89 4.77 -16.30
C ALA A 139 -1.94 3.70 -16.84
N SER A 140 -1.97 2.45 -16.33
CA SER A 140 -1.23 1.32 -16.87
C SER A 140 -2.00 0.56 -17.98
N GLY A 141 -3.26 0.93 -18.21
CA GLY A 141 -4.14 0.29 -19.18
C GLY A 141 -4.97 -0.87 -18.63
N LEU A 142 -4.91 -1.13 -17.32
CA LEU A 142 -5.77 -2.10 -16.66
C LEU A 142 -7.19 -1.53 -16.47
N GLU A 143 -8.20 -2.36 -16.65
CA GLU A 143 -9.57 -2.04 -16.27
C GLU A 143 -9.66 -1.96 -14.74
N VAL A 144 -10.35 -0.96 -14.21
CA VAL A 144 -10.57 -0.82 -12.77
C VAL A 144 -12.03 -1.05 -12.46
N ALA A 145 -12.32 -2.17 -11.79
CA ALA A 145 -13.62 -2.50 -11.22
C ALA A 145 -13.66 -2.17 -9.73
N THR A 146 -14.85 -2.15 -9.14
CA THR A 146 -15.00 -1.88 -7.71
C THR A 146 -15.76 -3.00 -7.02
N TYR A 147 -15.40 -3.28 -5.76
CA TYR A 147 -16.16 -4.13 -4.86
C TYR A 147 -16.69 -3.31 -3.68
N ASN A 148 -17.89 -3.65 -3.20
CA ASN A 148 -18.48 -2.99 -2.05
C ASN A 148 -17.64 -3.24 -0.80
N TYR A 149 -17.51 -2.24 0.05
CA TYR A 149 -16.68 -2.33 1.25
C TYR A 149 -17.33 -1.74 2.50
N TYR A 150 -18.01 -0.62 2.35
CA TYR A 150 -18.46 0.18 3.48
C TYR A 150 -19.97 0.32 3.52
N GLN A 151 -20.53 0.14 4.71
CA GLN A 151 -21.95 0.36 5.00
C GLN A 151 -22.13 1.67 5.76
N PRO A 152 -22.65 2.73 5.13
CA PRO A 152 -22.76 4.05 5.73
C PRO A 152 -23.68 4.12 6.94
N GLU A 153 -24.77 3.36 6.93
CA GLU A 153 -25.80 3.38 7.97
C GLU A 153 -25.30 2.85 9.30
N THR A 154 -24.40 1.88 9.26
CA THR A 154 -23.84 1.22 10.46
C THR A 154 -22.39 1.61 10.73
N HIS A 155 -21.77 2.38 9.82
CA HIS A 155 -20.34 2.70 9.87
C HIS A 155 -19.45 1.47 10.02
N SER A 156 -19.73 0.42 9.26
CA SER A 156 -19.05 -0.87 9.36
C SER A 156 -18.62 -1.40 7.99
N LEU A 157 -17.81 -2.47 8.00
CA LEU A 157 -17.51 -3.24 6.80
C LEU A 157 -18.78 -3.97 6.34
N ASP A 158 -19.18 -3.78 5.09
CA ASP A 158 -20.18 -4.60 4.42
C ASP A 158 -19.54 -5.85 3.81
N PHE A 159 -19.18 -6.77 4.70
CA PHE A 159 -18.42 -7.95 4.31
C PHE A 159 -19.20 -8.87 3.36
N SER A 160 -20.52 -8.99 3.54
CA SER A 160 -21.37 -9.78 2.62
C SER A 160 -21.35 -9.21 1.22
N ALA A 161 -21.61 -7.89 1.10
CA ALA A 161 -21.59 -7.24 -0.20
C ALA A 161 -20.20 -7.21 -0.85
N MET A 162 -19.12 -7.21 -0.04
CA MET A 162 -17.75 -7.36 -0.52
C MET A 162 -17.56 -8.72 -1.20
N LEU A 163 -17.94 -9.82 -0.54
CA LEU A 163 -17.83 -11.17 -1.09
C LEU A 163 -18.69 -11.31 -2.35
N ASP A 164 -19.95 -10.86 -2.30
CA ASP A 164 -20.89 -10.91 -3.43
C ASP A 164 -20.36 -10.16 -4.66
N SER A 165 -19.72 -9.00 -4.44
CA SER A 165 -19.08 -8.24 -5.53
C SER A 165 -17.94 -9.04 -6.16
N LEU A 166 -17.08 -9.64 -5.34
CA LEU A 166 -15.91 -10.40 -5.80
C LEU A 166 -16.27 -11.75 -6.43
N GLU A 167 -17.47 -12.27 -6.16
CA GLU A 167 -17.98 -13.43 -6.93
C GLU A 167 -18.14 -13.14 -8.42
N SER A 168 -18.26 -11.87 -8.83
CA SER A 168 -18.31 -11.45 -10.23
C SER A 168 -16.92 -11.34 -10.88
N ALA A 169 -15.82 -11.41 -10.11
CA ALA A 169 -14.48 -11.36 -10.63
C ALA A 169 -14.13 -12.64 -11.43
N GLU A 170 -13.30 -12.50 -12.44
CA GLU A 170 -12.87 -13.60 -13.29
C GLU A 170 -11.48 -14.11 -12.88
N ALA A 171 -11.18 -15.37 -13.17
CA ALA A 171 -9.87 -15.94 -12.88
C ALA A 171 -8.74 -15.12 -13.54
N GLY A 172 -7.71 -14.78 -12.76
CA GLY A 172 -6.62 -13.91 -13.18
C GLY A 172 -6.86 -12.42 -12.91
N ASP A 173 -8.06 -12.01 -12.50
CA ASP A 173 -8.27 -10.65 -12.00
C ASP A 173 -7.46 -10.40 -10.73
N VAL A 174 -7.07 -9.16 -10.52
CA VAL A 174 -6.31 -8.72 -9.34
C VAL A 174 -7.26 -8.08 -8.33
N VAL A 175 -7.13 -8.42 -7.06
CA VAL A 175 -7.89 -7.78 -5.97
C VAL A 175 -6.95 -6.97 -5.10
N LEU A 176 -7.11 -5.64 -5.14
CA LEU A 176 -6.38 -4.73 -4.28
C LEU A 176 -7.05 -4.69 -2.90
N LEU A 177 -6.26 -5.02 -1.89
CA LEU A 177 -6.63 -5.06 -0.49
C LEU A 177 -5.79 -4.07 0.30
N HIS A 178 -6.41 -3.28 1.17
CA HIS A 178 -5.66 -2.50 2.15
C HIS A 178 -5.21 -3.43 3.27
N GLY A 179 -3.91 -3.52 3.53
CA GLY A 179 -3.36 -4.47 4.50
C GLY A 179 -3.80 -4.21 5.93
N CYS A 180 -3.98 -2.91 6.28
CA CYS A 180 -4.55 -2.43 7.54
C CYS A 180 -4.95 -0.97 7.41
N CYS A 181 -5.74 -0.45 8.35
CA CYS A 181 -6.17 0.95 8.43
C CYS A 181 -6.75 1.43 7.09
N HIS A 182 -7.77 0.75 6.60
CA HIS A 182 -8.38 0.99 5.29
C HIS A 182 -8.65 2.48 5.03
N ASN A 183 -8.13 2.99 3.95
CA ASN A 183 -8.30 4.39 3.55
C ASN A 183 -9.44 4.53 2.50
N PRO A 184 -10.56 5.23 2.79
CA PRO A 184 -10.71 6.23 3.85
C PRO A 184 -11.48 5.79 5.10
N THR A 185 -11.95 4.55 5.23
CA THR A 185 -12.94 4.19 6.24
C THR A 185 -12.35 3.94 7.63
N GLY A 186 -11.07 3.53 7.72
CA GLY A 186 -10.43 3.11 8.97
C GLY A 186 -10.95 1.78 9.52
N ILE A 187 -11.74 1.03 8.74
CA ILE A 187 -12.36 -0.23 9.16
C ILE A 187 -11.70 -1.38 8.42
N ASP A 188 -11.18 -2.34 9.16
CA ASP A 188 -10.49 -3.50 8.61
C ASP A 188 -11.29 -4.79 8.83
N PRO A 189 -11.13 -5.81 7.97
CA PRO A 189 -11.72 -7.13 8.19
C PRO A 189 -11.16 -7.78 9.46
N THR A 190 -11.98 -8.56 10.16
CA THR A 190 -11.53 -9.44 11.23
C THR A 190 -10.66 -10.57 10.66
N LEU A 191 -9.93 -11.28 11.52
CA LEU A 191 -9.10 -12.40 11.06
C LEU A 191 -9.93 -13.51 10.40
N GLU A 192 -11.15 -13.75 10.90
CA GLU A 192 -12.11 -14.71 10.30
C GLU A 192 -12.55 -14.23 8.90
N GLN A 193 -12.80 -12.93 8.75
CA GLN A 193 -13.15 -12.34 7.45
C GLN A 193 -11.96 -12.39 6.48
N TRP A 194 -10.74 -12.14 6.95
CA TRP A 194 -9.53 -12.35 6.16
C TRP A 194 -9.39 -13.79 5.66
N GLN A 195 -9.72 -14.78 6.52
CA GLN A 195 -9.72 -16.21 6.14
C GLN A 195 -10.73 -16.49 5.04
N GLN A 196 -11.99 -16.04 5.20
CA GLN A 196 -13.04 -16.24 4.19
C GLN A 196 -12.70 -15.56 2.86
N LEU A 197 -12.12 -14.35 2.93
CA LEU A 197 -11.68 -13.63 1.74
C LEU A 197 -10.54 -14.36 1.03
N SER A 198 -9.55 -14.88 1.78
CA SER A 198 -8.46 -15.69 1.22
C SER A 198 -9.00 -16.93 0.50
N GLU A 199 -9.95 -17.64 1.11
CA GLU A 199 -10.60 -18.82 0.51
C GLU A 199 -11.35 -18.48 -0.78
N LEU A 200 -12.07 -17.34 -0.80
CA LEU A 200 -12.74 -16.85 -2.00
C LEU A 200 -11.74 -16.58 -3.13
N LEU A 201 -10.67 -15.83 -2.84
CA LEU A 201 -9.68 -15.48 -3.85
C LEU A 201 -8.97 -16.72 -4.41
N LEU A 202 -8.64 -17.69 -3.55
CA LEU A 202 -8.07 -18.98 -3.99
C LEU A 202 -9.04 -19.75 -4.89
N ARG A 203 -10.29 -19.92 -4.46
CA ARG A 203 -11.31 -20.66 -5.20
C ARG A 203 -11.54 -20.07 -6.59
N LYS A 204 -11.48 -18.75 -6.71
CA LYS A 204 -11.70 -18.03 -7.97
C LYS A 204 -10.41 -17.79 -8.77
N ALA A 205 -9.26 -18.24 -8.29
CA ALA A 205 -7.95 -17.97 -8.89
C ALA A 205 -7.69 -16.46 -9.13
N LEU A 206 -8.00 -15.62 -8.13
CA LEU A 206 -7.75 -14.19 -8.12
C LEU A 206 -6.37 -13.90 -7.51
N LEU A 207 -5.68 -12.89 -8.02
CA LEU A 207 -4.38 -12.49 -7.52
C LEU A 207 -4.51 -11.41 -6.43
N PRO A 208 -4.08 -11.68 -5.18
CA PRO A 208 -4.06 -10.67 -4.14
C PRO A 208 -2.97 -9.62 -4.37
N LEU A 209 -3.31 -8.34 -4.24
CA LEU A 209 -2.39 -7.22 -4.18
C LEU A 209 -2.68 -6.40 -2.93
N PHE A 210 -1.71 -6.32 -2.01
CA PHE A 210 -1.85 -5.57 -0.78
C PHE A 210 -1.22 -4.18 -0.90
N ASP A 211 -1.98 -3.14 -0.54
CA ASP A 211 -1.45 -1.81 -0.24
C ASP A 211 -1.20 -1.72 1.28
N PHE A 212 0.06 -1.55 1.66
CA PHE A 212 0.52 -1.55 3.04
C PHE A 212 1.13 -0.20 3.42
N ALA A 213 0.26 0.81 3.62
CA ALA A 213 0.70 2.17 3.91
C ALA A 213 0.77 2.50 5.41
N TYR A 214 0.14 1.68 6.27
CA TYR A 214 -0.11 2.05 7.67
C TYR A 214 0.33 1.00 8.69
N GLN A 215 1.12 0.00 8.33
CA GLN A 215 1.54 -1.06 9.23
C GLN A 215 2.18 -0.50 10.52
N GLY A 216 1.62 -0.87 11.66
CA GLY A 216 2.03 -0.40 12.99
C GLY A 216 1.22 0.77 13.52
N LEU A 217 0.25 1.29 12.76
CA LEU A 217 -0.60 2.42 13.17
C LEU A 217 -2.04 2.00 13.53
N GLY A 218 -2.40 0.73 13.34
CA GLY A 218 -3.65 0.14 13.77
C GLY A 218 -3.55 -0.42 15.18
N GLN A 219 -3.29 -1.71 15.29
CA GLN A 219 -3.18 -2.43 16.56
C GLN A 219 -1.72 -2.72 16.95
N GLY A 220 -0.81 -2.75 16.00
CA GLY A 220 0.61 -3.02 16.19
C GLY A 220 1.28 -3.51 14.93
N LEU A 221 2.62 -3.57 14.94
CA LEU A 221 3.40 -3.98 13.77
C LEU A 221 3.09 -5.41 13.31
N ASP A 222 2.88 -6.32 14.25
CA ASP A 222 2.60 -7.72 13.97
C ASP A 222 1.10 -7.98 13.76
N GLU A 223 0.26 -7.32 14.53
CA GLU A 223 -1.19 -7.44 14.48
C GLU A 223 -1.72 -6.94 13.13
N ASP A 224 -1.24 -5.80 12.67
CA ASP A 224 -1.64 -5.20 11.39
C ASP A 224 -1.24 -6.05 10.17
N ALA A 225 -0.25 -6.92 10.32
CA ALA A 225 0.20 -7.81 9.26
C ALA A 225 -0.49 -9.18 9.25
N GLN A 226 -1.39 -9.47 10.19
CA GLN A 226 -1.98 -10.82 10.33
C GLN A 226 -2.77 -11.23 9.09
N GLY A 227 -3.54 -10.34 8.48
CA GLY A 227 -4.26 -10.60 7.23
C GLY A 227 -3.32 -11.03 6.10
N LEU A 228 -2.25 -10.27 5.85
CA LEU A 228 -1.23 -10.62 4.87
C LEU A 228 -0.56 -11.96 5.19
N ARG A 229 -0.19 -12.19 6.45
CA ARG A 229 0.50 -13.43 6.87
C ARG A 229 -0.39 -14.65 6.71
N LEU A 230 -1.70 -14.51 6.89
CA LEU A 230 -2.68 -15.56 6.61
C LEU A 230 -2.69 -15.90 5.11
N PHE A 231 -2.74 -14.90 4.23
CA PHE A 231 -2.66 -15.10 2.79
C PHE A 231 -1.34 -15.77 2.39
N ALA A 232 -0.23 -15.39 3.01
CA ALA A 232 1.09 -15.94 2.71
C ALA A 232 1.20 -17.45 3.01
N GLN A 233 0.34 -18.01 3.86
CA GLN A 233 0.30 -19.46 4.15
C GLN A 233 -0.37 -20.27 3.04
N SER A 234 -1.35 -19.68 2.34
CA SER A 234 -2.21 -20.39 1.39
C SER A 234 -1.99 -19.98 -0.06
N HIS A 235 -1.70 -18.70 -0.32
CA HIS A 235 -1.49 -18.21 -1.68
C HIS A 235 -0.06 -18.42 -2.15
N GLN A 236 0.09 -18.98 -3.34
CA GLN A 236 1.41 -19.18 -3.95
C GLN A 236 1.97 -17.90 -4.56
N GLU A 237 1.10 -17.01 -5.00
CA GLU A 237 1.44 -15.75 -5.64
C GLU A 237 0.64 -14.60 -5.03
N PHE A 238 1.31 -13.50 -4.74
CA PHE A 238 0.69 -12.22 -4.34
C PHE A 238 1.69 -11.08 -4.46
N ILE A 239 1.18 -9.85 -4.44
CA ILE A 239 1.97 -8.62 -4.47
C ILE A 239 1.72 -7.82 -3.18
N VAL A 240 2.77 -7.17 -2.66
CA VAL A 240 2.65 -6.21 -1.56
C VAL A 240 3.34 -4.90 -1.95
N CYS A 241 2.61 -3.81 -1.89
CA CYS A 241 3.10 -2.45 -2.10
C CYS A 241 3.19 -1.74 -0.74
N SER A 242 4.40 -1.60 -0.22
CA SER A 242 4.65 -1.00 1.10
C SER A 242 5.02 0.48 0.99
N SER A 243 4.56 1.28 1.96
CA SER A 243 4.97 2.67 2.14
C SER A 243 5.50 2.88 3.55
N PHE A 244 6.62 3.59 3.66
CA PHE A 244 7.20 3.97 4.94
C PHE A 244 7.01 5.46 5.26
N SER A 245 6.12 6.12 4.50
CA SER A 245 5.78 7.53 4.71
C SER A 245 5.15 7.79 6.08
N LYS A 246 4.25 6.90 6.54
CA LYS A 246 3.48 7.09 7.77
C LYS A 246 4.12 6.42 8.97
N ASN A 247 4.37 5.11 8.91
CA ASN A 247 4.85 4.33 10.04
C ASN A 247 6.27 4.70 10.51
N PHE A 248 7.11 5.27 9.63
CA PHE A 248 8.41 5.82 9.99
C PHE A 248 8.44 7.37 9.92
N GLY A 249 7.32 8.01 9.57
CA GLY A 249 7.27 9.47 9.42
C GLY A 249 8.15 10.02 8.28
N LEU A 250 8.46 9.19 7.27
CA LEU A 250 9.35 9.53 6.14
C LEU A 250 8.57 10.09 4.95
N TYR A 251 7.61 10.98 5.20
CA TYR A 251 6.68 11.48 4.17
C TYR A 251 7.38 12.10 2.96
N ASN A 252 8.45 12.86 3.17
CA ASN A 252 9.20 13.56 2.13
C ASN A 252 10.35 12.73 1.55
N GLU A 253 10.77 11.64 2.20
CA GLU A 253 11.89 10.78 1.74
C GLU A 253 11.47 9.86 0.59
N ARG A 254 10.18 9.72 0.35
CA ARG A 254 9.62 8.86 -0.71
C ARG A 254 10.14 7.43 -0.65
N THR A 255 9.99 6.78 0.51
CA THR A 255 10.50 5.43 0.78
C THR A 255 9.38 4.41 0.75
N GLY A 256 9.54 3.37 -0.06
CA GLY A 256 8.57 2.28 -0.20
C GLY A 256 9.20 1.04 -0.82
N ALA A 257 8.43 -0.02 -0.91
CA ALA A 257 8.87 -1.30 -1.47
C ALA A 257 7.77 -1.99 -2.26
N PHE A 258 8.13 -2.56 -3.39
CA PHE A 258 7.34 -3.54 -4.14
C PHE A 258 7.85 -4.92 -3.77
N THR A 259 7.00 -5.78 -3.24
CA THR A 259 7.34 -7.16 -2.89
C THR A 259 6.44 -8.11 -3.68
N LEU A 260 7.04 -9.05 -4.37
CA LEU A 260 6.39 -10.11 -5.14
C LEU A 260 6.68 -11.46 -4.49
N LYS A 261 5.66 -12.27 -4.24
CA LYS A 261 5.80 -13.70 -3.98
C LYS A 261 5.47 -14.48 -5.23
N THR A 262 6.36 -15.39 -5.58
CA THR A 262 6.23 -16.30 -6.73
C THR A 262 6.08 -17.76 -6.29
N THR A 263 5.64 -18.63 -7.20
CA THR A 263 5.55 -20.08 -6.96
C THR A 263 6.91 -20.74 -6.84
N THR A 264 7.90 -20.24 -7.58
CA THR A 264 9.27 -20.78 -7.62
C THR A 264 10.30 -19.65 -7.58
N ALA A 265 11.53 -19.94 -7.20
CA ALA A 265 12.65 -19.00 -7.21
C ALA A 265 13.10 -18.55 -8.63
N GLN A 266 12.57 -19.18 -9.67
CA GLN A 266 12.93 -18.92 -11.08
C GLN A 266 11.82 -18.17 -11.83
N ALA A 267 10.66 -17.99 -11.20
CA ALA A 267 9.50 -17.35 -11.80
C ALA A 267 9.59 -15.83 -11.82
#